data_999d0ba1579fb8227a6eb25d56baf1e7
#
_entry.id   999d0ba1579fb8227a6eb25d56baf1e7
#
_cell.length_a   1.000
_cell.length_b   1.000
_cell.length_c   1.000
_cell.angle_alpha   90.00
_cell.angle_beta   90.00
_cell.angle_gamma   90.00
#
_symmetry.space_group_name_H-M   'P 1'
#
loop_
_entity.id
_entity.type
_entity.pdbx_description
1 polymer ?
#
loop_
_entity_poly.entity_id
_entity_poly.type
_entity_poly.pdbx_seq_one_letter_code
_entity_poly.pdbx_strand_id
1 'polypeptide(L)'
;GAPGEGKAARRKVAVIGTGPAGLSAAHDLLLLGYDVTLFEAAEEPGGMLRYGIPEYRLPRSLLHAEIDKILGLGATLRLRTPLTPAFGLAQLRQDGFEGIFLSVGVSKGRDLQVPGVEKDGVIKAVDYLLNVNRGYRLDLGRRVVVIGGGFVAFGAARTALRAGRPTDTQALPD
;
A
#
# COMPACT_ATOMS: atom_id res chain seq x y z
N GLY A 1 -23.65 -2.05 45.58
CA GLY A 1 -23.12 -2.16 44.23
C GLY A 1 -23.44 -0.89 43.49
N ALA A 2 -22.46 -0.06 43.19
CA ALA A 2 -22.62 1.10 42.33
C ALA A 2 -22.95 0.66 40.91
N PRO A 3 -23.85 1.35 40.19
CA PRO A 3 -24.11 1.04 38.77
C PRO A 3 -22.84 1.31 37.97
N GLY A 4 -22.45 0.33 37.16
CA GLY A 4 -21.24 0.41 36.35
C GLY A 4 -21.26 1.66 35.47
N GLU A 5 -20.16 2.42 35.51
CA GLU A 5 -19.88 3.51 34.61
C GLU A 5 -19.91 2.93 33.18
N GLY A 6 -20.94 3.25 32.44
CA GLY A 6 -21.09 2.89 31.03
C GLY A 6 -19.90 3.46 30.29
N LYS A 7 -19.06 2.59 29.75
CA LYS A 7 -17.92 2.97 28.93
C LYS A 7 -18.46 3.86 27.81
N ALA A 8 -18.13 5.15 27.84
CA ALA A 8 -18.58 6.10 26.82
C ALA A 8 -18.28 5.52 25.44
N ALA A 9 -19.26 5.57 24.52
CA ALA A 9 -19.10 5.04 23.18
C ALA A 9 -17.85 5.68 22.54
N ARG A 10 -16.93 4.85 22.03
CA ARG A 10 -15.72 5.34 21.39
C ARG A 10 -16.10 6.11 20.12
N ARG A 11 -15.47 7.25 19.93
CA ARG A 11 -15.67 8.07 18.72
C ARG A 11 -15.09 7.33 17.51
N LYS A 12 -15.86 7.26 16.42
CA LYS A 12 -15.49 6.52 15.21
C LYS A 12 -14.66 7.37 14.27
N VAL A 13 -13.53 6.82 13.80
CA VAL A 13 -12.66 7.46 12.81
C VAL A 13 -12.47 6.52 11.62
N ALA A 14 -12.71 7.06 10.42
CA ALA A 14 -12.38 6.39 9.16
C ALA A 14 -10.98 6.81 8.70
N VAL A 15 -10.13 5.84 8.41
CA VAL A 15 -8.81 6.04 7.80
C VAL A 15 -8.85 5.50 6.37
N ILE A 16 -8.66 6.37 5.38
CA ILE A 16 -8.76 6.03 3.97
C ILE A 16 -7.38 5.81 3.39
N GLY A 17 -7.06 4.56 3.11
CA GLY A 17 -5.75 4.09 2.65
C GLY A 17 -4.94 3.47 3.78
N THR A 18 -4.34 2.32 3.49
CA THR A 18 -3.50 1.54 4.42
C THR A 18 -2.01 1.58 4.06
N GLY A 19 -1.59 2.65 3.41
CA GLY A 19 -0.17 2.97 3.26
C GLY A 19 0.47 3.37 4.61
N PRO A 20 1.76 3.72 4.64
CA PRO A 20 2.46 4.04 5.88
C PRO A 20 1.78 5.14 6.70
N ALA A 21 1.24 6.18 6.05
CA ALA A 21 0.55 7.26 6.73
C ALA A 21 -0.76 6.80 7.41
N GLY A 22 -1.57 6.00 6.71
CA GLY A 22 -2.84 5.49 7.26
C GLY A 22 -2.62 4.49 8.39
N LEU A 23 -1.64 3.60 8.24
CA LEU A 23 -1.30 2.64 9.28
C LEU A 23 -0.77 3.33 10.55
N SER A 24 0.10 4.33 10.40
CA SER A 24 0.60 5.12 11.53
C SER A 24 -0.52 5.88 12.24
N ALA A 25 -1.38 6.55 11.47
CA ALA A 25 -2.53 7.26 12.04
C ALA A 25 -3.50 6.32 12.78
N ALA A 26 -3.77 5.13 12.20
CA ALA A 26 -4.62 4.13 12.83
C ALA A 26 -4.03 3.65 14.16
N HIS A 27 -2.72 3.36 14.19
CA HIS A 27 -2.02 2.98 15.42
C HIS A 27 -2.23 4.02 16.53
N ASP A 28 -1.91 5.28 16.25
CA ASP A 28 -1.98 6.34 17.25
C ASP A 28 -3.43 6.63 17.70
N LEU A 29 -4.38 6.63 16.76
CA LEU A 29 -5.81 6.79 17.08
C LEU A 29 -6.33 5.66 17.97
N LEU A 30 -5.94 4.41 17.74
CA LEU A 30 -6.32 3.27 18.57
C LEU A 30 -5.76 3.41 19.98
N LEU A 31 -4.48 3.82 20.13
CA LEU A 31 -3.88 4.09 21.43
C LEU A 31 -4.57 5.23 22.18
N LEU A 32 -5.10 6.23 21.46
CA LEU A 32 -5.90 7.31 22.02
C LEU A 32 -7.34 6.90 22.34
N GLY A 33 -7.72 5.65 22.06
CA GLY A 33 -9.03 5.09 22.44
C GLY A 33 -10.15 5.33 21.42
N TYR A 34 -9.83 5.73 20.19
CA TYR A 34 -10.81 5.83 19.10
C TYR A 34 -11.20 4.45 18.57
N ASP A 35 -12.38 4.36 17.97
CA ASP A 35 -12.84 3.22 17.17
C ASP A 35 -12.43 3.48 15.71
N VAL A 36 -11.46 2.72 15.20
CA VAL A 36 -10.83 2.98 13.90
C VAL A 36 -11.24 1.94 12.88
N THR A 37 -11.75 2.41 11.74
CA THR A 37 -11.95 1.59 10.54
C THR A 37 -11.02 2.06 9.42
N LEU A 38 -10.20 1.15 8.94
CA LEU A 38 -9.31 1.32 7.79
C LEU A 38 -10.04 0.87 6.52
N PHE A 39 -10.05 1.73 5.50
CA PHE A 39 -10.59 1.44 4.17
C PHE A 39 -9.45 1.39 3.17
N GLU A 40 -9.33 0.29 2.45
CA GLU A 40 -8.30 0.06 1.45
C GLU A 40 -8.92 -0.29 0.09
N ALA A 41 -8.48 0.38 -0.95
CA ALA A 41 -8.95 0.12 -2.31
C ALA A 41 -8.42 -1.19 -2.89
N ALA A 42 -7.22 -1.58 -2.48
CA ALA A 42 -6.55 -2.78 -2.95
C ALA A 42 -7.05 -4.05 -2.23
N GLU A 43 -6.57 -5.18 -2.72
CA GLU A 43 -6.88 -6.50 -2.17
C GLU A 43 -6.16 -6.78 -0.86
N GLU A 44 -5.04 -6.09 -0.62
CA GLU A 44 -4.22 -6.26 0.56
C GLU A 44 -3.74 -4.90 1.11
N PRO A 45 -3.55 -4.80 2.43
CA PRO A 45 -3.10 -3.57 3.06
C PRO A 45 -1.59 -3.36 2.87
N GLY A 46 -1.13 -2.12 3.06
CA GLY A 46 0.28 -1.76 3.04
C GLY A 46 0.65 -0.70 2.00
N GLY A 47 -0.24 -0.41 1.04
CA GLY A 47 -0.01 0.63 0.03
C GLY A 47 1.33 0.46 -0.69
N MET A 48 2.12 1.54 -0.82
CA MET A 48 3.42 1.49 -1.51
C MET A 48 4.49 0.66 -0.78
N LEU A 49 4.34 0.38 0.51
CA LEU A 49 5.22 -0.58 1.21
C LEU A 49 5.09 -1.98 0.61
N ARG A 50 3.88 -2.36 0.21
CA ARG A 50 3.60 -3.66 -0.42
C ARG A 50 3.82 -3.62 -1.94
N TYR A 51 3.23 -2.64 -2.61
CA TYR A 51 3.13 -2.62 -4.06
C TYR A 51 4.28 -1.91 -4.76
N GLY A 52 4.98 -0.99 -4.08
CA GLY A 52 6.08 -0.21 -4.64
C GLY A 52 7.46 -0.71 -4.25
N ILE A 53 7.62 -1.20 -3.02
CA ILE A 53 8.91 -1.70 -2.54
C ILE A 53 9.05 -3.18 -2.90
N PRO A 54 10.12 -3.58 -3.62
CA PRO A 54 10.38 -4.99 -3.92
C PRO A 54 10.56 -5.83 -2.65
N GLU A 55 10.10 -7.08 -2.68
CA GLU A 55 10.10 -7.99 -1.54
C GLU A 55 11.49 -8.24 -0.95
N TYR A 56 12.54 -8.30 -1.80
CA TYR A 56 13.92 -8.46 -1.34
C TYR A 56 14.45 -7.27 -0.51
N ARG A 57 13.72 -6.12 -0.49
CA ARG A 57 14.04 -4.95 0.34
C ARG A 57 13.14 -4.85 1.57
N LEU A 58 11.90 -5.26 1.45
CA LEU A 58 10.93 -5.32 2.53
C LEU A 58 10.20 -6.66 2.46
N PRO A 59 10.64 -7.65 3.25
CA PRO A 59 9.98 -8.96 3.30
C PRO A 59 8.50 -8.83 3.63
N ARG A 60 7.65 -9.54 2.91
CA ARG A 60 6.19 -9.48 3.11
C ARG A 60 5.78 -9.97 4.49
N SER A 61 6.51 -10.97 5.04
CA SER A 61 6.28 -11.44 6.41
C SER A 61 6.45 -10.35 7.45
N LEU A 62 7.48 -9.49 7.31
CA LEU A 62 7.70 -8.37 8.22
C LEU A 62 6.57 -7.34 8.10
N LEU A 63 6.19 -6.98 6.86
CA LEU A 63 5.09 -6.04 6.62
C LEU A 63 3.77 -6.55 7.21
N HIS A 64 3.46 -7.84 7.01
CA HIS A 64 2.28 -8.47 7.59
C HIS A 64 2.29 -8.39 9.11
N ALA A 65 3.40 -8.79 9.75
CA ALA A 65 3.52 -8.75 11.20
C ALA A 65 3.30 -7.35 11.79
N GLU A 66 3.80 -6.30 11.13
CA GLU A 66 3.58 -4.92 11.58
C GLU A 66 2.11 -4.47 11.39
N ILE A 67 1.46 -4.85 10.28
CA ILE A 67 0.04 -4.57 10.05
C ILE A 67 -0.81 -5.32 11.09
N ASP A 68 -0.53 -6.60 11.33
CA ASP A 68 -1.26 -7.44 12.28
C ASP A 68 -1.19 -6.89 13.70
N LYS A 69 -0.05 -6.32 14.10
CA LYS A 69 0.06 -5.62 15.39
C LYS A 69 -0.91 -4.45 15.49
N ILE A 70 -1.03 -3.64 14.44
CA ILE A 70 -1.96 -2.50 14.42
C ILE A 70 -3.39 -2.97 14.44
N LEU A 71 -3.74 -4.00 13.65
CA LEU A 71 -5.07 -4.59 13.64
C LEU A 71 -5.40 -5.24 14.99
N GLY A 72 -4.42 -5.85 15.65
CA GLY A 72 -4.54 -6.42 16.98
C GLY A 72 -4.87 -5.41 18.09
N LEU A 73 -4.65 -4.10 17.86
CA LEU A 73 -5.12 -3.03 18.75
C LEU A 73 -6.63 -2.81 18.66
N GLY A 74 -7.33 -3.45 17.72
CA GLY A 74 -8.77 -3.42 17.57
C GLY A 74 -9.28 -2.62 16.37
N ALA A 75 -8.44 -2.34 15.36
CA ALA A 75 -8.89 -1.74 14.11
C ALA A 75 -9.77 -2.69 13.29
N THR A 76 -10.78 -2.14 12.64
CA THR A 76 -11.52 -2.83 11.59
C THR A 76 -10.87 -2.54 10.24
N LEU A 77 -10.58 -3.57 9.44
CA LEU A 77 -10.03 -3.43 8.09
C LEU A 77 -11.06 -3.81 7.02
N ARG A 78 -11.28 -2.91 6.06
CA ARG A 78 -12.15 -3.13 4.89
C ARG A 78 -11.33 -3.00 3.62
N LEU A 79 -11.03 -4.13 3.01
CA LEU A 79 -10.31 -4.23 1.73
C LEU A 79 -11.28 -4.07 0.55
N ARG A 80 -10.74 -3.81 -0.64
CA ARG A 80 -11.50 -3.63 -1.90
C ARG A 80 -12.60 -2.59 -1.77
N THR A 81 -12.37 -1.57 -0.96
CA THR A 81 -13.34 -0.52 -0.65
C THR A 81 -12.78 0.85 -1.05
N PRO A 82 -12.68 1.15 -2.36
CA PRO A 82 -12.23 2.44 -2.85
C PRO A 82 -13.27 3.52 -2.56
N LEU A 83 -12.82 4.77 -2.39
CA LEU A 83 -13.73 5.91 -2.45
C LEU A 83 -14.30 6.02 -3.87
N THR A 84 -15.61 6.17 -3.95
CA THR A 84 -16.36 6.35 -5.19
C THR A 84 -17.38 7.49 -5.01
N PRO A 85 -18.03 7.98 -6.08
CA PRO A 85 -19.12 8.93 -5.93
C PRO A 85 -20.27 8.42 -5.04
N ALA A 86 -20.52 7.10 -5.02
CA ALA A 86 -21.55 6.48 -4.18
C ALA A 86 -21.06 6.18 -2.76
N PHE A 87 -19.76 5.94 -2.58
CA PHE A 87 -19.14 5.70 -1.28
C PHE A 87 -18.04 6.74 -1.06
N GLY A 88 -18.46 7.93 -0.65
CA GLY A 88 -17.59 9.08 -0.42
C GLY A 88 -17.65 9.60 1.01
N LEU A 89 -17.12 10.80 1.23
CA LEU A 89 -17.04 11.42 2.56
C LEU A 89 -18.42 11.65 3.17
N ALA A 90 -19.44 11.95 2.36
CA ALA A 90 -20.81 12.14 2.85
C ALA A 90 -21.39 10.83 3.42
N GLN A 91 -21.17 9.71 2.73
CA GLN A 91 -21.60 8.40 3.20
C GLN A 91 -20.91 8.02 4.52
N LEU A 92 -19.59 8.23 4.61
CA LEU A 92 -18.86 7.95 5.84
C LEU A 92 -19.39 8.74 7.05
N ARG A 93 -19.78 10.00 6.83
CA ARG A 93 -20.42 10.80 7.89
C ARG A 93 -21.80 10.27 8.28
N GLN A 94 -22.60 9.81 7.32
CA GLN A 94 -23.91 9.17 7.58
C GLN A 94 -23.74 7.85 8.33
N ASP A 95 -22.65 7.11 8.08
CA ASP A 95 -22.30 5.88 8.78
C ASP A 95 -21.77 6.12 10.21
N GLY A 96 -21.73 7.39 10.65
CA GLY A 96 -21.40 7.80 12.02
C GLY A 96 -19.89 8.01 12.25
N PHE A 97 -19.08 8.13 11.22
CA PHE A 97 -17.67 8.50 11.39
C PHE A 97 -17.57 10.01 11.70
N GLU A 98 -17.05 10.33 12.88
CA GLU A 98 -16.85 11.70 13.35
C GLU A 98 -15.56 12.33 12.78
N GLY A 99 -14.54 11.52 12.53
CA GLY A 99 -13.28 11.89 11.89
C GLY A 99 -13.02 11.07 10.63
N ILE A 100 -12.43 11.71 9.60
CA ILE A 100 -12.03 11.04 8.38
C ILE A 100 -10.59 11.47 8.07
N PHE A 101 -9.65 10.53 8.08
CA PHE A 101 -8.26 10.74 7.74
C PHE A 101 -7.98 10.24 6.32
N LEU A 102 -7.62 11.17 5.42
CA LEU A 102 -7.33 10.84 4.02
C LEU A 102 -5.83 10.58 3.83
N SER A 103 -5.47 9.35 3.47
CA SER A 103 -4.10 8.89 3.22
C SER A 103 -3.99 8.02 1.98
N VAL A 104 -4.67 8.44 0.91
CA VAL A 104 -4.77 7.71 -0.35
C VAL A 104 -3.45 7.60 -1.13
N GLY A 105 -2.43 8.35 -0.72
CA GLY A 105 -1.09 8.30 -1.30
C GLY A 105 -1.00 8.86 -2.72
N VAL A 106 0.13 8.55 -3.38
CA VAL A 106 0.42 8.93 -4.78
C VAL A 106 0.87 7.68 -5.51
N SER A 107 -0.08 6.98 -6.15
CA SER A 107 0.19 5.71 -6.87
C SER A 107 0.54 5.91 -8.35
N LYS A 108 0.38 7.12 -8.90
CA LYS A 108 0.68 7.41 -10.30
C LYS A 108 2.08 8.00 -10.44
N GLY A 109 2.90 7.40 -11.30
CA GLY A 109 4.18 7.98 -11.69
C GLY A 109 4.02 9.24 -12.52
N ARG A 110 5.00 10.16 -12.46
CA ARG A 110 5.05 11.30 -13.37
C ARG A 110 5.40 10.85 -14.77
N ASP A 111 4.80 11.50 -15.77
CA ASP A 111 5.19 11.32 -17.17
C ASP A 111 6.43 12.15 -17.48
N LEU A 112 7.33 11.56 -18.26
CA LEU A 112 8.42 12.29 -18.87
C LEU A 112 7.86 13.01 -20.10
N GLN A 113 8.16 14.31 -20.23
CA GLN A 113 7.79 15.07 -21.42
C GLN A 113 8.90 15.03 -22.46
N VAL A 114 9.11 13.83 -23.03
CA VAL A 114 10.10 13.61 -24.07
C VAL A 114 9.47 12.87 -25.25
N PRO A 115 9.91 13.13 -26.49
CA PRO A 115 9.42 12.40 -27.65
C PRO A 115 9.65 10.89 -27.49
N GLY A 116 8.63 10.09 -27.83
CA GLY A 116 8.72 8.64 -27.79
C GLY A 116 8.30 8.00 -26.46
N VAL A 117 7.84 8.78 -25.46
CA VAL A 117 7.34 8.24 -24.18
C VAL A 117 6.09 7.37 -24.37
N GLU A 118 5.37 7.60 -25.46
CA GLU A 118 4.15 6.87 -25.86
C GLU A 118 4.42 5.56 -26.58
N LYS A 119 5.69 5.25 -26.90
CA LYS A 119 6.05 4.07 -27.67
C LYS A 119 5.92 2.80 -26.83
N ASP A 120 5.61 1.71 -27.54
CA ASP A 120 5.63 0.38 -26.94
C ASP A 120 7.00 0.05 -26.34
N GLY A 121 6.98 -0.60 -25.17
CA GLY A 121 8.18 -0.89 -24.38
C GLY A 121 8.62 0.23 -23.44
N VAL A 122 7.98 1.41 -23.46
CA VAL A 122 8.20 2.46 -22.45
C VAL A 122 7.25 2.26 -21.29
N ILE A 123 7.80 1.92 -20.13
CA ILE A 123 7.01 1.57 -18.93
C ILE A 123 7.42 2.48 -17.77
N LYS A 124 6.45 3.02 -17.05
CA LYS A 124 6.72 3.74 -15.80
C LYS A 124 7.22 2.77 -14.74
N ALA A 125 8.30 3.13 -14.05
CA ALA A 125 8.90 2.26 -13.04
C ALA A 125 7.91 1.88 -11.92
N VAL A 126 6.99 2.78 -11.54
CA VAL A 126 5.96 2.50 -10.53
C VAL A 126 5.01 1.41 -11.04
N ASP A 127 4.53 1.52 -12.28
CA ASP A 127 3.61 0.54 -12.86
C ASP A 127 4.29 -0.83 -13.03
N TYR A 128 5.58 -0.81 -13.44
CA TYR A 128 6.38 -2.02 -13.49
C TYR A 128 6.49 -2.72 -12.13
N LEU A 129 6.88 -1.98 -11.09
CA LEU A 129 7.02 -2.52 -9.74
C LEU A 129 5.70 -2.99 -9.15
N LEU A 130 4.60 -2.25 -9.39
CA LEU A 130 3.25 -2.65 -9.00
C LEU A 130 2.87 -4.01 -9.60
N ASN A 131 3.12 -4.21 -10.89
CA ASN A 131 2.78 -5.45 -11.56
C ASN A 131 3.64 -6.61 -11.04
N VAL A 132 4.96 -6.42 -10.93
CA VAL A 132 5.85 -7.46 -10.39
C VAL A 132 5.49 -7.84 -8.96
N ASN A 133 5.21 -6.86 -8.10
CA ASN A 133 4.82 -7.13 -6.71
C ASN A 133 3.42 -7.77 -6.56
N ARG A 134 2.61 -7.76 -7.62
CA ARG A 134 1.36 -8.53 -7.75
C ARG A 134 1.55 -9.92 -8.35
N GLY A 135 2.79 -10.30 -8.67
CA GLY A 135 3.12 -11.60 -9.25
C GLY A 135 3.05 -11.66 -10.77
N TYR A 136 2.79 -10.55 -11.45
CA TYR A 136 2.79 -10.53 -12.92
C TYR A 136 4.23 -10.55 -13.45
N ARG A 137 4.46 -11.37 -14.47
CA ARG A 137 5.71 -11.36 -15.24
C ARG A 137 5.54 -10.45 -16.46
N LEU A 138 6.47 -9.50 -16.62
CA LEU A 138 6.58 -8.66 -17.80
C LEU A 138 7.80 -9.10 -18.59
N ASP A 139 7.64 -9.30 -19.89
CA ASP A 139 8.75 -9.51 -20.80
C ASP A 139 9.38 -8.14 -21.12
N LEU A 140 10.56 -7.90 -20.57
CA LEU A 140 11.29 -6.65 -20.76
C LEU A 140 12.32 -6.73 -21.90
N GLY A 141 12.42 -7.87 -22.57
CA GLY A 141 13.46 -8.11 -23.57
C GLY A 141 14.87 -8.19 -22.97
N ARG A 142 15.88 -8.27 -23.84
CA ARG A 142 17.27 -8.51 -23.44
C ARG A 142 18.02 -7.28 -22.94
N ARG A 143 17.58 -6.09 -23.31
CA ARG A 143 18.20 -4.81 -22.93
C ARG A 143 17.16 -3.89 -22.34
N VAL A 144 17.40 -3.47 -21.11
CA VAL A 144 16.52 -2.55 -20.37
C VAL A 144 17.32 -1.30 -20.03
N VAL A 145 16.76 -0.15 -20.37
CA VAL A 145 17.28 1.17 -19.99
C VAL A 145 16.40 1.73 -18.89
N VAL A 146 17.02 2.14 -17.79
CA VAL A 146 16.31 2.78 -16.67
C VAL A 146 16.71 4.24 -16.60
N ILE A 147 15.74 5.14 -16.75
CA ILE A 147 15.95 6.58 -16.69
C ILE A 147 15.67 7.05 -15.25
N GLY A 148 16.72 7.52 -14.58
CA GLY A 148 16.68 8.02 -13.20
C GLY A 148 17.75 7.39 -12.31
N GLY A 149 18.00 8.04 -11.15
CA GLY A 149 19.01 7.63 -10.16
C GLY A 149 18.46 7.56 -8.72
N GLY A 150 17.15 7.67 -8.53
CA GLY A 150 16.52 7.57 -7.22
C GLY A 150 16.17 6.13 -6.81
N PHE A 151 15.69 5.96 -5.59
CA PHE A 151 15.36 4.64 -5.02
C PHE A 151 14.41 3.81 -5.89
N VAL A 152 13.43 4.44 -6.56
CA VAL A 152 12.49 3.76 -7.47
C VAL A 152 13.22 3.22 -8.69
N ALA A 153 14.12 4.01 -9.28
CA ALA A 153 14.92 3.59 -10.43
C ALA A 153 15.83 2.41 -10.08
N PHE A 154 16.52 2.47 -8.94
CA PHE A 154 17.31 1.34 -8.43
C PHE A 154 16.45 0.10 -8.18
N GLY A 155 15.25 0.28 -7.60
CA GLY A 155 14.28 -0.80 -7.40
C GLY A 155 13.89 -1.45 -8.71
N ALA A 156 13.52 -0.66 -9.71
CA ALA A 156 13.13 -1.14 -11.03
C ALA A 156 14.29 -1.87 -11.74
N ALA A 157 15.49 -1.28 -11.76
CA ALA A 157 16.67 -1.88 -12.38
C ALA A 157 17.02 -3.26 -11.77
N ARG A 158 17.07 -3.34 -10.43
CA ARG A 158 17.39 -4.59 -9.74
C ARG A 158 16.28 -5.64 -9.90
N THR A 159 15.04 -5.22 -9.98
CA THR A 159 13.90 -6.12 -10.24
C THR A 159 13.95 -6.65 -11.67
N ALA A 160 14.23 -5.78 -12.65
CA ALA A 160 14.40 -6.19 -14.06
C ALA A 160 15.55 -7.19 -14.24
N LEU A 161 16.67 -6.96 -13.56
CA LEU A 161 17.82 -7.88 -13.59
C LEU A 161 17.48 -9.27 -13.03
N ARG A 162 16.63 -9.34 -12.01
CA ARG A 162 16.16 -10.60 -11.42
C ARG A 162 15.15 -11.32 -12.32
N ALA A 163 14.25 -10.57 -12.95
CA ALA A 163 13.23 -11.13 -13.84
C ALA A 163 13.84 -11.79 -15.09
N GLY A 164 14.99 -11.28 -15.57
CA GLY A 164 15.71 -11.84 -16.71
C GLY A 164 16.60 -13.06 -16.40
N ARG A 165 16.72 -13.47 -15.13
CA ARG A 165 17.44 -14.69 -14.78
C ARG A 165 16.51 -15.90 -14.86
N PRO A 166 16.96 -17.05 -15.42
CA PRO A 166 16.28 -18.31 -15.22
C PRO A 166 16.13 -18.54 -13.72
N THR A 167 14.96 -18.99 -13.31
CA THR A 167 14.71 -19.42 -11.92
C THR A 167 15.43 -20.73 -11.67
N ASP A 168 16.75 -20.73 -11.60
CA ASP A 168 17.48 -21.78 -10.93
C ASP A 168 17.20 -21.63 -9.44
N THR A 169 16.35 -22.50 -8.95
CA THR A 169 16.06 -22.72 -7.54
C THR A 169 17.28 -23.38 -6.86
N GLN A 170 18.47 -22.82 -7.00
CA GLN A 170 19.56 -23.17 -6.10
C GLN A 170 19.64 -22.10 -5.02
N ALA A 171 19.28 -22.50 -3.82
CA ALA A 171 19.54 -21.77 -2.60
C ALA A 171 20.98 -21.30 -2.61
N LEU A 172 21.19 -20.01 -2.35
CA LEU A 172 22.52 -19.50 -2.03
C LEU A 172 22.97 -20.25 -0.77
N PRO A 173 24.18 -20.79 -0.73
CA PRO A 173 24.76 -21.31 0.51
C PRO A 173 24.88 -20.16 1.52
N ASP A 174 24.64 -20.51 2.80
CA ASP A 174 24.72 -19.65 3.97
C ASP A 174 26.06 -18.90 4.09
#